data_196d6075fcda5b935daee5c9b4a56f57
#
_entry.id   196d6075fcda5b935daee5c9b4a56f57
#
_cell.length_a   1.000
_cell.length_b   1.000
_cell.length_c   1.000
_cell.angle_alpha   90.00
_cell.angle_beta   90.00
_cell.angle_gamma   90.00
#
_symmetry.space_group_name_H-M   'P 1'
#
loop_
_entity.id
_entity.type
_entity.pdbx_description
1 polymer ?
#
loop_
_entity_poly.entity_id
_entity_poly.type
_entity_poly.pdbx_seq_one_letter_code
_entity_poly.pdbx_strand_id
1 'polypeptide(L)' 'MTKKTISKIGDKIVKISESFTVNMYDNGYMFEVSGRDGDGDYKNVKILAPTTEQLVMLIKEAIEMERDD' A
#
# COMPACT_ATOMS: atom_id res chain seq x y z
N MET A 1 0.20 22.69 -2.79
CA MET A 1 0.33 22.03 -2.65
C MET A 1 0.41 21.04 -2.95
N THR A 2 0.41 20.67 -3.16
CA THR A 2 0.35 19.80 -3.32
C THR A 2 1.02 18.88 -3.31
N LYS A 3 1.10 18.22 -3.14
CA LYS A 3 1.73 17.30 -3.01
C LYS A 3 1.61 16.23 -3.62
N LYS A 4 2.13 15.96 -4.26
CA LYS A 4 1.94 14.91 -4.84
C LYS A 4 2.18 13.82 -4.47
N THR A 5 1.65 13.34 -4.72
CA THR A 5 1.89 12.16 -4.08
C THR A 5 1.70 10.99 -4.95
N ILE A 6 2.40 9.92 -4.68
CA ILE A 6 2.18 8.68 -5.34
C ILE A 6 0.89 8.08 -4.84
N SER A 7 0.45 7.02 -5.48
CA SER A 7 -0.70 6.27 -5.04
C SER A 7 -0.50 5.80 -3.63
N LYS A 8 -1.51 5.95 -2.84
CA LYS A 8 -1.44 5.58 -1.45
C LYS A 8 -2.37 4.43 -1.16
N ILE A 9 -1.96 3.65 -0.19
CA ILE A 9 -2.78 2.54 0.25
C ILE A 9 -4.10 3.05 0.82
N GLY A 10 -4.03 4.13 1.57
CA GLY A 10 -5.21 4.69 2.22
C GLY A 10 -6.28 5.20 1.27
N ASP A 11 -5.92 5.44 0.01
CA ASP A 11 -6.91 5.85 -0.98
C ASP A 11 -7.76 4.68 -1.43
N LYS A 12 -7.31 3.46 -1.19
CA LYS A 12 -7.97 2.27 -1.70
C LYS A 12 -8.59 1.42 -0.60
N ILE A 13 -7.93 1.33 0.55
CA ILE A 13 -8.42 0.57 1.69
C ILE A 13 -8.22 1.38 2.95
N VAL A 14 -9.08 1.16 3.94
CA VAL A 14 -8.97 1.88 5.21
C VAL A 14 -8.42 1.01 6.32
N LYS A 15 -8.55 -0.31 6.19
CA LYS A 15 -7.97 -1.25 7.13
C LYS A 15 -7.11 -2.23 6.38
N ILE A 16 -5.97 -2.57 6.94
CA ILE A 16 -4.98 -3.39 6.27
C ILE A 16 -4.86 -4.73 6.97
N SER A 17 -4.58 -5.77 6.19
CA SER A 17 -4.31 -7.08 6.80
C SER A 17 -2.94 -7.05 7.48
N GLU A 18 -2.64 -8.12 8.20
CA GLU A 18 -1.47 -8.13 9.07
C GLU A 18 -0.16 -8.33 8.31
N SER A 19 -0.22 -8.57 7.01
CA SER A 19 1.00 -8.80 6.25
C SER A 19 0.87 -8.19 4.86
N PHE A 20 2.00 -7.98 4.22
CA PHE A 20 2.05 -7.52 2.84
C PHE A 20 3.22 -8.17 2.15
N THR A 21 3.22 -8.08 0.82
CA THR A 21 4.25 -8.73 0.01
C THR A 21 4.93 -7.69 -0.88
N VAL A 22 6.24 -7.82 -1.04
CA VAL A 22 7.00 -7.00 -1.95
C VAL A 22 7.67 -7.91 -2.96
N ASN A 23 7.41 -7.66 -4.24
CA ASN A 23 8.07 -8.38 -5.33
C ASN A 23 9.06 -7.44 -5.99
N MET A 24 10.27 -7.91 -6.21
CA MET A 24 11.33 -7.10 -6.79
C MET A 24 11.48 -7.41 -8.26
N TYR A 25 11.41 -6.36 -9.08
CA TYR A 25 11.58 -6.47 -10.51
C TYR A 25 12.76 -5.60 -10.94
N ASP A 26 13.19 -5.77 -12.18
CA ASP A 26 14.31 -5.00 -12.69
C ASP A 26 14.05 -3.50 -12.70
N ASN A 27 12.79 -3.12 -12.89
CA ASN A 27 12.44 -1.71 -13.04
C ASN A 27 11.61 -1.18 -11.89
N GLY A 28 11.60 -1.86 -10.75
CA GLY A 28 10.88 -1.36 -9.60
C GLY A 28 10.40 -2.47 -8.70
N TYR A 29 9.48 -2.10 -7.81
CA TYR A 29 8.97 -3.00 -6.80
C TYR A 29 7.46 -3.01 -6.87
N MET A 30 6.85 -4.19 -6.73
CA MET A 30 5.41 -4.30 -6.65
C MET A 30 5.01 -4.58 -5.21
N PHE A 31 4.32 -3.62 -4.62
CA PHE A 31 3.85 -3.73 -3.24
C PHE A 31 2.41 -4.24 -3.28
N GLU A 32 2.17 -5.37 -2.62
CA GLU A 32 0.83 -5.99 -2.58
C GLU A 32 0.36 -6.10 -1.16
N VAL A 33 -0.86 -5.67 -0.93
CA VAL A 33 -1.45 -5.75 0.40
C VAL A 33 -2.96 -5.90 0.24
N SER A 34 -3.56 -6.59 1.18
CA SER A 34 -5.00 -6.77 1.20
C SER A 34 -5.59 -6.04 2.39
N GLY A 35 -6.86 -5.77 2.33
CA GLY A 35 -7.53 -5.10 3.41
C GLY A 35 -8.98 -4.86 3.08
N ARG A 36 -9.61 -3.93 3.82
CA ARG A 36 -11.01 -3.58 3.60
C ARG A 36 -11.12 -2.11 3.28
N ASP A 37 -12.02 -1.80 2.36
CA ASP A 37 -12.26 -0.40 2.00
C ASP A 37 -13.27 0.22 2.97
N GLY A 38 -13.69 1.45 2.66
CA GLY A 38 -14.60 2.17 3.52
C GLY A 38 -15.98 1.54 3.62
N ASP A 39 -16.34 0.70 2.67
CA ASP A 39 -17.62 0.00 2.68
C ASP A 39 -17.52 -1.34 3.39
N GLY A 40 -16.33 -1.74 3.80
CA GLY A 40 -16.14 -3.01 4.47
C GLY A 40 -15.85 -4.15 3.53
N ASP A 41 -15.68 -3.87 2.24
CA ASP A 41 -15.39 -4.90 1.26
C ASP A 41 -13.91 -5.23 1.24
N TYR A 42 -13.62 -6.51 1.07
CA TYR A 42 -12.24 -6.98 1.00
C TYR A 42 -11.64 -6.64 -0.35
N LYS A 43 -10.44 -6.09 -0.34
CA LYS A 43 -9.76 -5.72 -1.58
C LYS A 43 -8.29 -6.07 -1.50
N ASN A 44 -7.74 -6.38 -2.66
CA ASN A 44 -6.31 -6.61 -2.80
C ASN A 44 -5.72 -5.44 -3.61
N VAL A 45 -4.69 -4.81 -3.05
CA VAL A 45 -4.11 -3.62 -3.64
C VAL A 45 -2.71 -3.91 -4.11
N LYS A 46 -2.41 -3.50 -5.34
CA LYS A 46 -1.07 -3.62 -5.90
C LYS A 46 -0.62 -2.24 -6.33
N ILE A 47 0.54 -1.82 -5.86
CA ILE A 47 1.08 -0.51 -6.19
C ILE A 47 2.51 -0.67 -6.64
N LEU A 48 2.82 -0.15 -7.82
CA LEU A 48 4.18 -0.19 -8.34
C LEU A 48 4.96 0.97 -7.76
N ALA A 49 6.11 0.65 -7.15
CA ALA A 49 7.03 1.65 -6.62
C ALA A 49 8.29 1.62 -7.47
N PRO A 50 8.51 2.63 -8.31
CA PRO A 50 9.69 2.61 -9.18
C PRO A 50 11.00 2.85 -8.48
N THR A 51 10.98 3.36 -7.24
CA THR A 51 12.20 3.60 -6.49
C THR A 51 12.09 3.02 -5.09
N THR A 52 13.26 2.81 -4.49
CA THR A 52 13.30 2.32 -3.12
C THR A 52 12.63 3.29 -2.16
N GLU A 53 12.81 4.58 -2.39
CA GLU A 53 12.22 5.60 -1.53
C GLU A 53 10.70 5.51 -1.53
N GLN A 54 10.11 5.31 -2.69
CA GLN A 54 8.66 5.19 -2.77
C GLN A 54 8.19 3.89 -2.12
N LEU A 55 8.96 2.82 -2.26
CA LEU A 55 8.63 1.58 -1.60
C LEU A 55 8.63 1.75 -0.09
N VAL A 56 9.64 2.44 0.45
CA VAL A 56 9.71 2.68 1.88
C VAL A 56 8.52 3.49 2.36
N MET A 57 8.07 4.46 1.57
CA MET A 57 6.91 5.26 1.94
C MET A 57 5.65 4.40 2.01
N LEU A 58 5.50 3.45 1.08
CA LEU A 58 4.34 2.55 1.12
C LEU A 58 4.40 1.65 2.35
N ILE A 59 5.59 1.15 2.67
CA ILE A 59 5.74 0.29 3.85
C ILE A 59 5.39 1.06 5.12
N LYS A 60 5.85 2.30 5.22
CA LYS A 60 5.53 3.11 6.39
C LYS A 60 4.04 3.37 6.51
N GLU A 61 3.41 3.67 5.39
CA GLU A 61 1.96 3.89 5.40
C GLU A 61 1.24 2.64 5.87
N ALA A 62 1.65 1.47 5.35
CA ALA A 62 1.01 0.21 5.73
C ALA A 62 1.13 -0.06 7.23
N ILE A 63 2.32 0.19 7.77
CA ILE A 63 2.55 -0.08 9.18
C ILE A 63 1.72 0.82 10.08
N GLU A 64 1.44 2.05 9.61
CA GLU A 64 0.70 3.01 10.40
C GLU A 64 -0.81 2.91 10.23
N MET A 65 -1.28 2.13 9.27
CA MET A 65 -2.70 1.98 9.05
C MET A 65 -3.34 1.06 10.09
N GLU A 66 -4.63 1.25 10.29
CA GLU A 66 -5.39 0.39 11.19
C GLU A 66 -5.47 -1.02 10.63
N ARG A 67 -5.30 -2.01 11.48
CA ARG A 67 -5.37 -3.39 11.06
C ARG A 67 -6.79 -3.92 11.07
N ASP A 68 -7.04 -4.82 10.14
CA ASP A 68 -8.32 -5.49 10.01
C ASP A 68 -8.26 -6.82 10.75
N ASP A 69 -8.37 -6.75 12.08
CA ASP A 69 -8.42 -7.98 12.87
C ASP A 69 -9.20 -7.79 14.16
#